data_4d74ce1eb9d5fae58425fab8b90c4a92
#
_entry.id   4d74ce1eb9d5fae58425fab8b90c4a92
#
_cell.length_a   1.000
_cell.length_b   1.000
_cell.length_c   1.000
_cell.angle_alpha   90.00
_cell.angle_beta   90.00
_cell.angle_gamma   90.00
#
_symmetry.space_group_name_H-M   'P 1'
#
loop_
_entity.id
_entity.type
_entity.pdbx_description
1 polymer ?
#
loop_
_entity_poly.entity_id
_entity_poly.type
_entity_poly.pdbx_seq_one_letter_code
_entity_poly.pdbx_strand_id
1 'polypeptide(L)'
;GGDLPVLDAACKALGVTLEQIWITHAHIDHAGATADLAEQLDLPIIGPHEDDQFWIDGLPEAAASYRFPPARPFKPTRWLHDNDTVTLGKHTLRVRHCPGHTPGHVVFYSPEIKRAFVGDVLFAGSIGRTDFPRGNHEDLINSITQRLWPMGDDTVFIPGHGPESTY
;
A
#
# COMPACT_ATOMS: atom_id res chain seq x y z
N GLY A 1 4.84 8.24 0.66
CA GLY A 1 5.39 9.12 1.40
C GLY A 1 6.88 9.34 1.58
N GLY A 2 7.22 10.55 1.79
CA GLY A 2 8.59 10.97 2.08
C GLY A 2 8.68 11.92 3.26
N ASP A 3 7.55 12.21 3.91
CA ASP A 3 7.49 13.22 4.96
C ASP A 3 7.49 12.59 6.36
N LEU A 4 8.64 12.02 6.75
CA LEU A 4 8.80 11.41 8.06
C LEU A 4 8.55 12.38 9.23
N PRO A 5 8.96 13.67 9.18
CA PRO A 5 8.61 14.61 10.24
C PRO A 5 7.12 14.80 10.46
N VAL A 6 6.31 14.82 9.40
CA VAL A 6 4.85 14.92 9.51
C VAL A 6 4.26 13.63 10.11
N LEU A 7 4.75 12.47 9.71
CA LEU A 7 4.34 11.20 10.29
C LEU A 7 4.67 11.11 11.79
N ASP A 8 5.88 11.50 12.18
CA ASP A 8 6.30 11.53 13.59
C ASP A 8 5.43 12.47 14.41
N ALA A 9 5.15 13.68 13.90
CA ALA A 9 4.26 14.63 14.57
C ALA A 9 2.84 14.08 14.73
N ALA A 10 2.31 13.39 13.71
CA ALA A 10 0.99 12.76 13.79
C ALA A 10 0.95 11.64 14.82
N CYS A 11 1.96 10.79 14.88
CA CYS A 11 2.06 9.74 15.89
C CYS A 11 2.10 10.31 17.32
N LYS A 12 2.87 11.37 17.52
CA LYS A 12 2.94 12.07 18.82
C LYS A 12 1.60 12.69 19.19
N ALA A 13 0.94 13.36 18.26
CA ALA A 13 -0.37 13.99 18.49
C ALA A 13 -1.44 12.95 18.84
N LEU A 14 -1.41 11.78 18.24
CA LEU A 14 -2.35 10.69 18.49
C LEU A 14 -1.96 9.81 19.70
N GLY A 15 -0.77 9.96 20.23
CA GLY A 15 -0.25 9.12 21.33
C GLY A 15 -0.07 7.66 20.93
N VAL A 16 0.28 7.39 19.67
CA VAL A 16 0.46 6.03 19.13
C VAL A 16 1.93 5.73 18.86
N THR A 17 2.26 4.44 18.92
CA THR A 17 3.59 3.92 18.57
C THR A 17 3.45 3.04 17.32
N LEU A 18 4.33 3.23 16.34
CA LEU A 18 4.38 2.39 15.16
C LEU A 18 5.02 1.05 15.49
N GLU A 19 4.42 -0.04 15.03
CA GLU A 19 4.91 -1.41 15.25
C GLU A 19 5.32 -2.10 13.95
N GLN A 20 4.75 -1.72 12.82
CA GLN A 20 4.98 -2.33 11.51
C GLN A 20 4.81 -1.29 10.41
N ILE A 21 5.43 -1.56 9.26
CA ILE A 21 5.19 -0.83 8.03
C ILE A 21 4.50 -1.79 7.06
N TRP A 22 3.30 -1.43 6.61
CA TRP A 22 2.57 -2.19 5.59
C TRP A 22 2.59 -1.43 4.28
N ILE A 23 3.01 -2.10 3.22
CA ILE A 23 3.16 -1.52 1.88
C ILE A 23 2.13 -2.13 0.95
N THR A 24 1.26 -1.30 0.38
CA THR A 24 0.30 -1.75 -0.65
C THR A 24 0.98 -2.00 -1.98
N HIS A 25 1.87 -1.10 -2.40
CA HIS A 25 2.65 -1.17 -3.64
C HIS A 25 3.86 -0.24 -3.56
N ALA A 26 4.83 -0.42 -4.45
CA ALA A 26 6.14 0.19 -4.29
C ALA A 26 6.41 1.42 -5.17
N HIS A 27 5.38 2.20 -5.53
CA HIS A 27 5.60 3.51 -6.13
C HIS A 27 6.23 4.48 -5.11
N ILE A 28 6.98 5.45 -5.61
CA ILE A 28 7.79 6.36 -4.80
C ILE A 28 6.98 7.13 -3.74
N ASP A 29 5.78 7.57 -4.07
CA ASP A 29 4.91 8.34 -3.18
C ASP A 29 4.29 7.49 -2.06
N HIS A 30 4.33 6.17 -2.18
CA HIS A 30 3.87 5.22 -1.16
C HIS A 30 5.03 4.58 -0.39
N ALA A 31 6.12 4.25 -1.05
CA ALA A 31 7.20 3.43 -0.49
C ALA A 31 8.53 4.19 -0.27
N GLY A 32 8.62 5.45 -0.68
CA GLY A 32 9.89 6.19 -0.70
C GLY A 32 10.57 6.36 0.64
N ALA A 33 9.83 6.48 1.73
CA ALA A 33 10.39 6.64 3.08
C ALA A 33 10.54 5.32 3.86
N THR A 34 10.21 4.18 3.25
CA THR A 34 10.13 2.89 3.95
C THR A 34 11.48 2.49 4.55
N ALA A 35 12.57 2.56 3.78
CA ALA A 35 13.90 2.18 4.25
C ALA A 35 14.32 3.02 5.47
N ASP A 36 14.15 4.33 5.38
CA ASP A 36 14.53 5.27 6.46
C ASP A 36 13.69 5.05 7.71
N LEU A 37 12.37 4.91 7.58
CA LEU A 37 11.48 4.68 8.71
C LEU A 37 11.76 3.34 9.41
N ALA A 38 11.95 2.27 8.62
CA ALA A 38 12.26 0.96 9.15
C ALA A 38 13.57 0.94 9.93
N GLU A 39 14.58 1.64 9.42
CA GLU A 39 15.89 1.75 10.06
C GLU A 39 15.82 2.59 11.35
N GLN A 40 15.15 3.74 11.32
CA GLN A 40 15.05 4.64 12.47
C GLN A 40 14.32 4.01 13.65
N LEU A 41 13.28 3.22 13.41
CA LEU A 41 12.42 2.67 14.45
C LEU A 41 12.55 1.15 14.62
N ASP A 42 13.45 0.50 13.87
CA ASP A 42 13.64 -0.95 13.86
C ASP A 42 12.31 -1.71 13.61
N LEU A 43 11.61 -1.33 12.53
CA LEU A 43 10.30 -1.87 12.20
C LEU A 43 10.38 -2.92 11.10
N PRO A 44 9.59 -4.01 11.20
CA PRO A 44 9.42 -4.94 10.10
C PRO A 44 8.63 -4.29 8.96
N ILE A 45 9.01 -4.64 7.73
CA ILE A 45 8.35 -4.21 6.49
C ILE A 45 7.55 -5.38 5.96
N ILE A 46 6.24 -5.22 5.86
CA ILE A 46 5.28 -6.23 5.44
C ILE A 46 4.67 -5.83 4.08
N GLY A 47 4.93 -6.63 3.08
CA GLY A 47 4.53 -6.36 1.69
C GLY A 47 5.50 -5.45 0.93
N PRO A 48 5.14 -5.19 -0.34
CA PRO A 48 3.97 -5.69 -1.05
C PRO A 48 4.13 -7.16 -1.52
N HIS A 49 3.55 -7.53 -2.67
CA HIS A 49 3.85 -8.79 -3.35
C HIS A 49 5.20 -8.68 -4.09
N GLU A 50 5.93 -9.79 -4.22
CA GLU A 50 7.26 -9.81 -4.84
C GLU A 50 7.30 -9.32 -6.29
N ASP A 51 6.18 -9.31 -6.98
CA ASP A 51 6.10 -8.76 -8.34
C ASP A 51 6.39 -7.24 -8.40
N ASP A 52 6.39 -6.54 -7.27
CA ASP A 52 6.81 -5.14 -7.17
C ASP A 52 8.31 -4.97 -6.83
N GLN A 53 9.11 -6.02 -6.80
CA GLN A 53 10.54 -5.92 -6.51
C GLN A 53 11.24 -4.89 -7.42
N PHE A 54 10.91 -4.87 -8.71
CA PHE A 54 11.52 -3.94 -9.65
C PHE A 54 11.20 -2.47 -9.34
N TRP A 55 10.02 -2.17 -8.77
CA TRP A 55 9.70 -0.83 -8.29
C TRP A 55 10.51 -0.45 -7.06
N ILE A 56 10.73 -1.40 -6.14
CA ILE A 56 11.59 -1.19 -4.97
C ILE A 56 13.02 -0.89 -5.43
N ASP A 57 13.54 -1.68 -6.37
CA ASP A 57 14.90 -1.49 -6.92
C ASP A 57 15.04 -0.14 -7.63
N GLY A 58 13.97 0.35 -8.24
CA GLY A 58 13.91 1.64 -8.94
C GLY A 58 13.62 2.86 -8.08
N LEU A 59 13.43 2.73 -6.77
CA LEU A 59 13.10 3.86 -5.88
C LEU A 59 14.10 5.03 -5.95
N PRO A 60 15.43 4.82 -6.00
CA PRO A 60 16.37 5.94 -6.12
C PRO A 60 16.18 6.75 -7.39
N GLU A 61 15.96 6.10 -8.53
CA GLU A 61 15.72 6.76 -9.83
C GLU A 61 14.37 7.49 -9.85
N ALA A 62 13.34 6.87 -9.32
CA ALA A 62 12.02 7.48 -9.21
C ALA A 62 12.05 8.72 -8.32
N ALA A 63 12.74 8.68 -7.19
CA ALA A 63 12.92 9.83 -6.31
C ALA A 63 13.58 11.01 -7.05
N ALA A 64 14.64 10.76 -7.79
CA ALA A 64 15.33 11.77 -8.58
C ALA A 64 14.42 12.34 -9.69
N SER A 65 13.72 11.49 -10.43
CA SER A 65 12.86 11.87 -11.56
C SER A 65 11.67 12.72 -11.13
N TYR A 66 11.05 12.40 -10.02
CA TYR A 66 9.87 13.11 -9.49
C TYR A 66 10.21 14.16 -8.44
N ARG A 67 11.50 14.43 -8.19
CA ARG A 67 11.98 15.41 -7.21
C ARG A 67 11.48 15.13 -5.78
N PHE A 68 11.37 13.88 -5.44
CA PHE A 68 11.16 13.42 -4.07
C PHE A 68 12.47 13.50 -3.28
N PRO A 69 12.42 13.50 -1.94
CA PRO A 69 13.61 13.24 -1.13
C PRO A 69 14.30 11.95 -1.56
N PRO A 70 15.64 11.84 -1.43
CA PRO A 70 16.35 10.62 -1.77
C PRO A 70 15.72 9.39 -1.13
N ALA A 71 15.53 8.34 -1.91
CA ALA A 71 14.95 7.08 -1.46
C ALA A 71 15.94 5.94 -1.70
N ARG A 72 15.89 4.93 -0.84
CA ARG A 72 16.70 3.72 -0.92
C ARG A 72 15.82 2.51 -1.15
N PRO A 73 16.29 1.48 -1.90
CA PRO A 73 15.63 0.19 -1.90
C PRO A 73 15.57 -0.40 -0.49
N PHE A 74 14.58 -1.23 -0.26
CA PHE A 74 14.45 -1.98 0.97
C PHE A 74 14.17 -3.44 0.66
N LYS A 75 14.42 -4.31 1.64
CA LYS A 75 14.02 -5.71 1.56
C LYS A 75 12.86 -5.94 2.53
N PRO A 76 11.67 -6.30 2.03
CA PRO A 76 10.56 -6.66 2.91
C PRO A 76 10.97 -7.79 3.87
N THR A 77 10.52 -7.68 5.10
CA THR A 77 10.63 -8.78 6.09
C THR A 77 9.75 -9.95 5.65
N ARG A 78 8.62 -9.62 4.99
CA ARG A 78 7.67 -10.58 4.48
C ARG A 78 7.01 -10.04 3.19
N TRP A 79 7.07 -10.82 2.12
CA TRP A 79 6.23 -10.63 0.95
C TRP A 79 4.80 -11.07 1.25
N LEU A 80 3.82 -10.45 0.59
CA LEU A 80 2.41 -10.78 0.77
C LEU A 80 1.83 -11.41 -0.50
N HIS A 81 1.00 -12.43 -0.28
CA HIS A 81 0.29 -13.16 -1.33
C HIS A 81 -1.21 -13.08 -1.11
N ASP A 82 -1.99 -13.44 -2.13
CA ASP A 82 -3.45 -13.48 -2.00
C ASP A 82 -3.88 -14.44 -0.89
N ASN A 83 -4.86 -14.00 -0.10
CA ASN A 83 -5.40 -14.70 1.06
C ASN A 83 -4.47 -14.80 2.28
N ASP A 84 -3.30 -14.16 2.25
CA ASP A 84 -2.52 -13.97 3.48
C ASP A 84 -3.30 -13.15 4.50
N THR A 85 -2.83 -13.18 5.73
CA THR A 85 -3.33 -12.33 6.81
C THR A 85 -2.19 -11.55 7.44
N VAL A 86 -2.51 -10.34 7.92
CA VAL A 86 -1.63 -9.51 8.74
C VAL A 86 -2.34 -9.17 10.03
N THR A 87 -1.59 -9.01 11.10
CA THR A 87 -2.16 -8.73 12.43
C THR A 87 -1.57 -7.47 13.03
N LEU A 88 -2.43 -6.68 13.67
CA LEU A 88 -2.04 -5.54 14.49
C LEU A 88 -2.78 -5.64 15.83
N GLY A 89 -2.05 -5.91 16.90
CA GLY A 89 -2.67 -6.23 18.18
C GLY A 89 -3.60 -7.44 18.05
N LYS A 90 -4.86 -7.27 18.42
CA LYS A 90 -5.91 -8.29 18.32
C LYS A 90 -6.65 -8.30 16.97
N HIS A 91 -6.37 -7.34 16.08
CA HIS A 91 -7.05 -7.21 14.81
C HIS A 91 -6.31 -7.98 13.73
N THR A 92 -7.06 -8.72 12.92
CA THR A 92 -6.54 -9.46 11.77
C THR A 92 -7.15 -8.92 10.49
N LEU A 93 -6.31 -8.55 9.53
CA LEU A 93 -6.74 -8.10 8.20
C LEU A 93 -6.38 -9.16 7.16
N ARG A 94 -7.25 -9.32 6.19
CA ARG A 94 -7.02 -10.19 5.03
C ARG A 94 -6.28 -9.42 3.95
N VAL A 95 -5.36 -10.10 3.28
CA VAL A 95 -4.63 -9.56 2.14
C VAL A 95 -5.26 -10.06 0.85
N ARG A 96 -5.48 -9.16 -0.10
CA ARG A 96 -5.89 -9.50 -1.46
C ARG A 96 -4.84 -8.99 -2.43
N HIS A 97 -4.35 -9.87 -3.29
CA HIS A 97 -3.49 -9.48 -4.39
C HIS A 97 -4.34 -8.85 -5.49
N CYS A 98 -4.10 -7.58 -5.78
CA CYS A 98 -4.92 -6.76 -6.69
C CYS A 98 -4.02 -6.09 -7.75
N PRO A 99 -3.45 -6.87 -8.68
CA PRO A 99 -2.59 -6.32 -9.72
C PRO A 99 -3.37 -5.43 -10.70
N GLY A 100 -2.62 -4.58 -11.41
CA GLY A 100 -3.13 -3.73 -12.49
C GLY A 100 -2.51 -2.36 -12.47
N HIS A 101 -2.61 -1.62 -11.37
CA HIS A 101 -1.86 -0.38 -11.16
C HIS A 101 -0.35 -0.68 -11.05
N THR A 102 0.00 -1.62 -10.21
CA THR A 102 1.29 -2.32 -10.24
C THR A 102 1.06 -3.83 -10.22
N PRO A 103 2.02 -4.66 -10.67
CA PRO A 103 1.84 -6.11 -10.66
C PRO A 103 1.83 -6.71 -9.25
N GLY A 104 2.49 -6.07 -8.29
CA GLY A 104 2.59 -6.54 -6.91
C GLY A 104 1.65 -5.83 -5.93
N HIS A 105 0.66 -5.08 -6.41
CA HIS A 105 -0.26 -4.34 -5.54
C HIS A 105 -1.07 -5.28 -4.65
N VAL A 106 -1.14 -4.97 -3.35
CA VAL A 106 -1.98 -5.68 -2.37
C VAL A 106 -2.94 -4.72 -1.66
N VAL A 107 -4.04 -5.25 -1.19
CA VAL A 107 -5.08 -4.56 -0.44
C VAL A 107 -5.22 -5.24 0.93
N PHE A 108 -5.43 -4.44 1.96
CA PHE A 108 -5.67 -4.92 3.33
C PHE A 108 -7.13 -4.70 3.70
N TYR A 109 -7.83 -5.77 4.07
CA TYR A 109 -9.25 -5.72 4.38
C TYR A 109 -9.57 -6.28 5.76
N SER A 110 -10.28 -5.50 6.56
CA SER A 110 -10.86 -5.94 7.83
C SER A 110 -12.36 -6.18 7.69
N PRO A 111 -12.82 -7.44 7.65
CA PRO A 111 -14.24 -7.73 7.62
C PRO A 111 -14.96 -7.37 8.93
N GLU A 112 -14.25 -7.34 10.05
CA GLU A 112 -14.79 -6.99 11.37
C GLU A 112 -15.34 -5.55 11.42
N ILE A 113 -14.56 -4.61 10.88
CA ILE A 113 -14.92 -3.18 10.85
C ILE A 113 -15.32 -2.68 9.47
N LYS A 114 -15.41 -3.57 8.50
CA LYS A 114 -15.78 -3.29 7.10
C LYS A 114 -14.96 -2.14 6.50
N ARG A 115 -13.63 -2.24 6.62
CA ARG A 115 -12.69 -1.26 6.07
C ARG A 115 -11.63 -1.95 5.21
N ALA A 116 -11.32 -1.32 4.06
CA ALA A 116 -10.31 -1.79 3.14
C ALA A 116 -9.32 -0.67 2.82
N PHE A 117 -8.03 -0.93 3.00
CA PHE A 117 -6.95 -0.04 2.56
C PHE A 117 -6.57 -0.48 1.16
N VAL A 118 -7.01 0.28 0.16
CA VAL A 118 -6.98 -0.17 -1.24
C VAL A 118 -5.82 0.42 -2.05
N GLY A 119 -4.98 1.27 -1.43
CA GLY A 119 -3.90 1.93 -2.16
C GLY A 119 -4.43 2.61 -3.42
N ASP A 120 -3.81 2.32 -4.55
CA ASP A 120 -4.14 2.94 -5.84
C ASP A 120 -4.92 2.02 -6.78
N VAL A 121 -5.69 1.08 -6.23
CA VAL A 121 -6.61 0.25 -7.03
C VAL A 121 -7.89 1.02 -7.36
N LEU A 122 -8.48 1.67 -6.35
CA LEU A 122 -9.77 2.35 -6.47
C LEU A 122 -9.75 3.68 -5.72
N PHE A 123 -10.36 4.70 -6.32
CA PHE A 123 -10.56 6.03 -5.75
C PHE A 123 -12.03 6.40 -5.74
N ALA A 124 -12.41 7.41 -4.97
CA ALA A 124 -13.76 7.96 -5.04
C ALA A 124 -14.04 8.53 -6.45
N GLY A 125 -14.84 7.81 -7.23
CA GLY A 125 -15.20 8.18 -8.60
C GLY A 125 -14.15 7.90 -9.67
N SER A 126 -13.08 7.15 -9.36
CA SER A 126 -12.01 6.84 -10.33
C SER A 126 -11.28 5.53 -9.97
N ILE A 127 -10.39 5.12 -10.84
CA ILE A 127 -9.53 3.94 -10.66
C ILE A 127 -8.05 4.32 -10.87
N GLY A 128 -7.15 3.47 -10.38
CA GLY A 128 -5.72 3.66 -10.58
C GLY A 128 -5.33 3.64 -12.06
N ARG A 129 -4.28 4.38 -12.41
CA ARG A 129 -3.72 4.33 -13.76
C ARG A 129 -2.99 3.03 -13.99
N THR A 130 -2.91 2.62 -15.24
CA THR A 130 -2.31 1.33 -15.65
C THR A 130 -1.25 1.48 -16.74
N ASP A 131 -0.79 2.70 -16.99
CA ASP A 131 0.14 3.04 -18.07
C ASP A 131 1.61 3.10 -17.63
N PHE A 132 1.91 2.78 -16.38
CA PHE A 132 3.28 2.59 -15.92
C PHE A 132 3.81 1.19 -16.29
N PRO A 133 5.16 0.98 -16.27
CA PRO A 133 5.74 -0.33 -16.56
C PRO A 133 5.07 -1.48 -15.81
N ARG A 134 4.68 -2.53 -16.56
CA ARG A 134 3.97 -3.72 -16.08
C ARG A 134 2.58 -3.45 -15.48
N GLY A 135 2.03 -2.25 -15.68
CA GLY A 135 0.62 -1.98 -15.43
C GLY A 135 -0.28 -2.68 -16.46
N ASN A 136 -1.50 -3.03 -16.07
CA ASN A 136 -2.44 -3.73 -16.93
C ASN A 136 -3.88 -3.36 -16.58
N HIS A 137 -4.61 -2.79 -17.54
CA HIS A 137 -5.98 -2.32 -17.30
C HIS A 137 -6.97 -3.46 -17.02
N GLU A 138 -6.86 -4.56 -17.77
CA GLU A 138 -7.73 -5.73 -17.57
C GLU A 138 -7.53 -6.33 -16.18
N ASP A 139 -6.28 -6.47 -15.75
CA ASP A 139 -5.96 -6.95 -14.41
C ASP A 139 -6.54 -6.03 -13.33
N LEU A 140 -6.48 -4.70 -13.52
CA LEU A 140 -7.07 -3.76 -12.58
C LEU A 140 -8.57 -3.92 -12.47
N ILE A 141 -9.28 -4.01 -13.59
CA ILE A 141 -10.73 -4.24 -13.62
C ILE A 141 -11.08 -5.57 -12.95
N ASN A 142 -10.33 -6.63 -13.22
CA ASN A 142 -10.51 -7.92 -12.58
C ASN A 142 -10.26 -7.84 -11.05
N SER A 143 -9.24 -7.11 -10.63
CA SER A 143 -8.97 -6.88 -9.21
C SER A 143 -10.15 -6.18 -8.52
N ILE A 144 -10.70 -5.14 -9.13
CA ILE A 144 -11.83 -4.41 -8.59
C ILE A 144 -13.08 -5.31 -8.51
N THR A 145 -13.44 -5.94 -9.62
CA THR A 145 -14.71 -6.67 -9.73
C THR A 145 -14.72 -8.00 -8.98
N GLN A 146 -13.58 -8.70 -8.96
CA GLN A 146 -13.48 -10.04 -8.39
C GLN A 146 -12.90 -10.07 -6.97
N ARG A 147 -12.23 -9.00 -6.52
CA ARG A 147 -11.55 -8.96 -5.23
C ARG A 147 -12.12 -7.91 -4.29
N LEU A 148 -12.43 -6.70 -4.77
CA LEU A 148 -12.96 -5.62 -3.94
C LEU A 148 -14.47 -5.69 -3.79
N TRP A 149 -15.23 -5.76 -4.89
CA TRP A 149 -16.69 -5.76 -4.82
C TRP A 149 -17.29 -6.90 -3.98
N PRO A 150 -16.71 -8.13 -3.93
CA PRO A 150 -17.20 -9.17 -3.02
C PRO A 150 -17.04 -8.85 -1.52
N MET A 151 -16.31 -7.79 -1.15
CA MET A 151 -16.24 -7.33 0.25
C MET A 151 -17.55 -6.69 0.73
N GLY A 152 -18.45 -6.31 -0.20
CA GLY A 152 -19.78 -5.76 0.08
C GLY A 152 -19.85 -4.25 -0.06
N ASP A 153 -21.01 -3.76 -0.51
CA ASP A 153 -21.28 -2.35 -0.83
C ASP A 153 -21.17 -1.42 0.38
N ASP A 154 -21.25 -1.97 1.59
CA ASP A 154 -21.12 -1.23 2.85
C ASP A 154 -19.67 -1.18 3.38
N THR A 155 -18.72 -1.73 2.63
CA THR A 155 -17.31 -1.62 2.98
C THR A 155 -16.79 -0.23 2.61
N VAL A 156 -16.22 0.46 3.59
CA VAL A 156 -15.53 1.72 3.36
C VAL A 156 -14.11 1.44 2.88
N PHE A 157 -13.75 1.95 1.73
CA PHE A 157 -12.38 1.88 1.25
C PHE A 157 -11.61 3.17 1.51
N ILE A 158 -10.36 3.01 1.88
CA ILE A 158 -9.40 4.09 2.13
C ILE A 158 -8.36 4.03 1.03
N PRO A 159 -8.38 4.98 0.08
CA PRO A 159 -7.44 4.99 -1.04
C PRO A 159 -6.11 5.61 -0.67
N GLY A 160 -5.12 5.43 -1.54
CA GLY A 160 -3.83 6.12 -1.43
C GLY A 160 -3.93 7.62 -1.66
N HIS A 161 -4.89 8.05 -2.47
CA HIS A 161 -5.16 9.46 -2.80
C HIS A 161 -6.64 9.77 -2.74
N GLY A 162 -6.98 10.98 -2.31
CA GLY A 162 -8.37 11.44 -2.24
C GLY A 162 -9.13 10.92 -1.02
N PRO A 163 -10.45 11.16 -0.96
CA PRO A 163 -11.27 10.81 0.19
C PRO A 163 -11.62 9.32 0.22
N GLU A 164 -11.98 8.84 1.41
CA GLU A 164 -12.63 7.53 1.58
C GLU A 164 -14.02 7.51 0.93
N SER A 165 -14.47 6.34 0.52
CA SER A 165 -15.79 6.12 -0.06
C SER A 165 -16.23 4.67 0.18
N THR A 166 -17.40 4.30 -0.34
CA THR A 166 -17.90 2.91 -0.40
C THR A 166 -17.93 2.40 -1.84
N TYR A 167 -17.99 1.10 -2.00
CA TYR A 167 -18.09 0.49 -3.33
C TYR A 167 -19.38 0.81 -4.04
#